data_b01d207897c1ac561427e55ce9af630e
#
_entry.id   b01d207897c1ac561427e55ce9af630e
#
_cell.length_a   1.000
_cell.length_b   1.000
_cell.length_c   1.000
_cell.angle_alpha   90.00
_cell.angle_beta   90.00
_cell.angle_gamma   90.00
#
_symmetry.space_group_name_H-M   'P 1'
#
loop_
_entity.id
_entity.type
_entity.pdbx_description
1 polymer ?
#
loop_
_entity_poly.entity_id
_entity_poly.type
_entity_poly.pdbx_seq_one_letter_code
_entity_poly.pdbx_strand_id
1 'polypeptide(L)'
;MNPIWNQTRPPLGDHSEKKDRLTAFFNASAEAVKLQALTLPASPPGGQEVLLARDDRLHPMIAGNKWWKLKHVLIESAARGVHTIKSFGGAYSNHLLALAGAGYLFGFRTIGVLRGQEPRALNPVLRQASAWGMEFEPVSRIRYRELTQGEHAIKEPAMDDGCLILPEGGAGPLALKGIKEMVGRIQAPYQLLCTPVGTGTTLTGMILGAASDSSVMGFSALKGAQFIEKKVGDLLAEAQSPHARWQMAHAYHFGGYARRSQELDAFCSHLSCQLGNSIDWVYTGKMLYGLNDLMLKQALPEGRTVVAWMTGNACQPGGSLAVGDY
;
A
#
# COMPACT_ATOMS: atom_id res chain seq x y z
N MET A 1 -12.94 6.61 20.92
CA MET A 1 -11.85 5.63 21.04
C MET A 1 -12.46 4.24 21.09
N ASN A 2 -12.11 3.38 20.16
CA ASN A 2 -12.71 2.04 20.08
C ASN A 2 -11.91 1.10 21.00
N PRO A 3 -12.49 0.43 21.99
CA PRO A 3 -11.77 -0.31 23.06
C PRO A 3 -11.00 -1.57 22.57
N ILE A 4 -11.02 -1.86 21.27
CA ILE A 4 -10.37 -3.05 20.71
C ILE A 4 -8.82 -2.92 20.67
N TRP A 5 -8.27 -1.73 20.87
CA TRP A 5 -6.85 -1.43 20.65
C TRP A 5 -5.91 -1.66 21.85
N ASN A 6 -6.46 -1.94 23.04
CA ASN A 6 -5.71 -2.08 24.29
C ASN A 6 -5.44 -3.54 24.70
N GLN A 7 -5.45 -4.48 23.75
CA GLN A 7 -5.20 -5.88 24.08
C GLN A 7 -3.71 -6.19 24.11
N THR A 8 -3.22 -6.60 25.27
CA THR A 8 -1.93 -7.29 25.45
C THR A 8 -1.77 -8.42 24.44
N ARG A 9 -0.52 -8.66 23.98
CA ARG A 9 -0.16 -9.70 23.01
C ARG A 9 -0.89 -11.00 23.35
N PRO A 10 -1.86 -11.47 22.55
CA PRO A 10 -2.64 -12.63 22.94
C PRO A 10 -1.78 -13.89 22.86
N PRO A 11 -1.98 -14.87 23.75
CA PRO A 11 -1.31 -16.16 23.64
C PRO A 11 -1.62 -16.80 22.28
N LEU A 12 -0.67 -17.56 21.76
CA LEU A 12 -0.81 -18.35 20.54
C LEU A 12 -1.90 -19.40 20.78
N GLY A 13 -3.17 -19.06 20.43
CA GLY A 13 -4.27 -20.01 20.41
C GLY A 13 -4.14 -21.01 19.27
N ASP A 14 -5.04 -21.99 19.21
CA ASP A 14 -5.16 -22.92 18.09
C ASP A 14 -5.26 -22.16 16.74
N HIS A 15 -4.75 -22.78 15.67
CA HIS A 15 -4.70 -22.18 14.32
C HIS A 15 -6.09 -21.77 13.82
N SER A 16 -7.13 -22.53 14.18
CA SER A 16 -8.52 -22.21 13.83
C SER A 16 -8.98 -20.92 14.55
N GLU A 17 -8.74 -20.81 15.83
CA GLU A 17 -9.09 -19.64 16.64
C GLU A 17 -8.36 -18.39 16.14
N LYS A 18 -7.08 -18.50 15.79
CA LYS A 18 -6.30 -17.41 15.22
C LYS A 18 -6.86 -16.93 13.87
N LYS A 19 -7.24 -17.87 12.99
CA LYS A 19 -7.90 -17.58 11.71
C LYS A 19 -9.22 -16.83 11.92
N ASP A 20 -10.06 -17.31 12.84
CA ASP A 20 -11.38 -16.71 13.09
C ASP A 20 -11.25 -15.31 13.66
N ARG A 21 -10.31 -15.08 14.56
CA ARG A 21 -9.97 -13.73 15.09
C ARG A 21 -9.53 -12.78 13.99
N LEU A 22 -8.64 -13.23 13.10
CA LEU A 22 -8.19 -12.43 11.95
C LEU A 22 -9.35 -12.11 11.02
N THR A 23 -10.20 -13.08 10.74
CA THR A 23 -11.37 -12.91 9.87
C THR A 23 -12.33 -11.89 10.49
N ALA A 24 -12.65 -12.01 11.76
CA ALA A 24 -13.50 -11.06 12.49
C ALA A 24 -12.89 -9.65 12.50
N PHE A 25 -11.60 -9.53 12.80
CA PHE A 25 -10.89 -8.26 12.83
C PHE A 25 -10.96 -7.52 11.48
N PHE A 26 -10.62 -8.21 10.39
CA PHE A 26 -10.65 -7.58 9.06
C PHE A 26 -12.07 -7.28 8.58
N ASN A 27 -13.07 -8.04 8.99
CA ASN A 27 -14.47 -7.79 8.62
C ASN A 27 -15.10 -6.65 9.44
N ALA A 28 -14.82 -6.56 10.74
CA ALA A 28 -15.33 -5.48 11.59
C ALA A 28 -14.84 -4.09 11.18
N SER A 29 -13.63 -4.01 10.60
CA SER A 29 -13.04 -2.74 10.16
C SER A 29 -13.32 -2.42 8.69
N ALA A 30 -14.00 -3.32 7.99
CA ALA A 30 -14.16 -3.27 6.55
C ALA A 30 -15.58 -2.81 6.15
N GLU A 31 -16.12 -1.78 6.77
CA GLU A 31 -17.27 -1.02 6.26
C GLU A 31 -16.94 -0.38 4.90
N ALA A 32 -17.93 0.27 4.28
CA ALA A 32 -17.73 0.99 3.02
C ALA A 32 -16.50 1.92 3.07
N VAL A 33 -15.75 1.99 1.99
CA VAL A 33 -14.63 2.93 1.86
C VAL A 33 -15.13 4.35 2.12
N LYS A 34 -14.54 5.03 3.09
CA LYS A 34 -14.88 6.43 3.36
C LYS A 34 -14.28 7.31 2.26
N LEU A 35 -15.14 7.83 1.43
CA LEU A 35 -14.78 8.82 0.40
C LEU A 35 -14.91 10.22 0.98
N GLN A 36 -13.88 11.04 0.78
CA GLN A 36 -13.86 12.44 1.17
C GLN A 36 -13.64 13.31 -0.06
N ALA A 37 -14.52 14.27 -0.30
CA ALA A 37 -14.32 15.26 -1.37
C ALA A 37 -13.00 16.00 -1.15
N LEU A 38 -12.23 16.15 -2.21
CA LEU A 38 -10.94 16.82 -2.24
C LEU A 38 -10.96 17.91 -3.31
N THR A 39 -10.72 19.14 -2.90
CA THR A 39 -10.52 20.25 -3.83
C THR A 39 -9.04 20.37 -4.16
N LEU A 40 -8.66 20.02 -5.38
CA LEU A 40 -7.32 20.27 -5.90
C LEU A 40 -7.20 21.74 -6.35
N PRO A 41 -6.01 22.35 -6.30
CA PRO A 41 -5.81 23.73 -6.78
C PRO A 41 -6.27 23.95 -8.22
N ALA A 42 -6.21 22.92 -9.05
CA ALA A 42 -6.66 22.95 -10.46
C ALA A 42 -8.16 22.68 -10.65
N SER A 43 -8.91 22.37 -9.58
CA SER A 43 -10.34 22.09 -9.70
C SER A 43 -11.12 23.34 -10.06
N PRO A 44 -11.74 23.45 -11.25
CA PRO A 44 -12.58 24.58 -11.58
C PRO A 44 -13.87 24.56 -10.74
N PRO A 45 -14.50 25.71 -10.47
CA PRO A 45 -15.80 25.76 -9.84
C PRO A 45 -16.85 24.94 -10.63
N GLY A 46 -17.48 23.97 -9.97
CA GLY A 46 -18.45 23.07 -10.63
C GLY A 46 -17.83 22.05 -11.57
N GLY A 47 -16.50 21.88 -11.54
CA GLY A 47 -15.74 20.99 -12.41
C GLY A 47 -15.67 19.55 -11.94
N GLN A 48 -14.60 18.86 -12.34
CA GLN A 48 -14.37 17.46 -12.04
C GLN A 48 -14.30 17.19 -10.54
N GLU A 49 -15.15 16.29 -10.04
CA GLU A 49 -15.14 15.87 -8.64
C GLU A 49 -13.99 14.89 -8.38
N VAL A 50 -13.18 15.18 -7.36
CA VAL A 50 -12.15 14.28 -6.85
C VAL A 50 -12.56 13.80 -5.48
N LEU A 51 -12.72 12.49 -5.34
CA LEU A 51 -12.99 11.80 -4.08
C LEU A 51 -11.72 11.08 -3.62
N LEU A 52 -11.30 11.36 -2.40
CA LEU A 52 -10.16 10.69 -1.80
C LEU A 52 -10.63 9.49 -0.98
N ALA A 53 -10.20 8.29 -1.35
CA ALA A 53 -10.47 7.07 -0.60
C ALA A 53 -9.52 7.01 0.62
N ARG A 54 -10.09 7.08 1.83
CA ARG A 54 -9.42 7.31 3.12
C ARG A 54 -9.01 6.01 3.82
N ASP A 55 -8.38 5.10 3.11
CA ASP A 55 -7.87 3.85 3.70
C ASP A 55 -6.72 4.06 4.69
N ASP A 56 -6.11 5.25 4.71
CA ASP A 56 -5.16 5.67 5.73
C ASP A 56 -5.76 5.67 7.16
N ARG A 57 -7.09 5.67 7.27
CA ARG A 57 -7.84 5.66 8.54
C ARG A 57 -8.35 4.29 8.96
N LEU A 58 -8.09 3.22 8.19
CA LEU A 58 -8.57 1.88 8.52
C LEU A 58 -7.96 1.37 9.82
N HIS A 59 -6.63 1.50 9.96
CA HIS A 59 -5.92 1.06 11.15
C HIS A 59 -4.57 1.76 11.29
N PRO A 60 -4.15 2.19 12.49
CA PRO A 60 -2.92 2.94 12.68
C PRO A 60 -1.64 2.14 12.36
N MET A 61 -1.62 0.83 12.60
CA MET A 61 -0.45 -0.02 12.38
C MET A 61 -0.42 -0.68 11.00
N ILE A 62 -1.59 -0.93 10.38
CA ILE A 62 -1.72 -1.60 9.08
C ILE A 62 -2.55 -0.67 8.18
N ALA A 63 -1.97 0.47 7.77
CA ALA A 63 -2.70 1.50 7.06
C ALA A 63 -2.75 1.30 5.53
N GLY A 64 -3.76 1.88 4.93
CA GLY A 64 -3.92 2.02 3.49
C GLY A 64 -4.00 0.68 2.75
N ASN A 65 -3.43 0.64 1.56
CA ASN A 65 -3.45 -0.56 0.72
C ASN A 65 -2.80 -1.80 1.36
N LYS A 66 -2.02 -1.63 2.44
CA LYS A 66 -1.39 -2.75 3.14
C LYS A 66 -2.38 -3.55 3.95
N TRP A 67 -3.43 -2.91 4.47
CA TRP A 67 -4.58 -3.57 5.07
C TRP A 67 -5.14 -4.66 4.15
N TRP A 68 -5.45 -4.28 2.94
CA TRP A 68 -6.06 -5.17 1.96
C TRP A 68 -5.10 -6.24 1.45
N LYS A 69 -3.85 -5.87 1.19
CA LYS A 69 -2.81 -6.80 0.74
C LYS A 69 -2.49 -7.88 1.77
N LEU A 70 -2.52 -7.55 3.06
CA LEU A 70 -2.20 -8.48 4.12
C LEU A 70 -3.41 -9.28 4.60
N LYS A 71 -4.65 -8.80 4.42
CA LYS A 71 -5.87 -9.44 4.90
C LYS A 71 -5.90 -10.95 4.62
N HIS A 72 -5.98 -11.34 3.37
CA HIS A 72 -6.08 -12.76 2.99
C HIS A 72 -4.79 -13.54 3.25
N VAL A 73 -3.64 -12.88 3.13
CA VAL A 73 -2.34 -13.49 3.46
C VAL A 73 -2.30 -13.92 4.93
N LEU A 74 -2.70 -13.05 5.86
CA LEU A 74 -2.67 -13.34 7.30
C LEU A 74 -3.71 -14.40 7.69
N ILE A 75 -4.93 -14.33 7.12
CA ILE A 75 -5.99 -15.31 7.35
C ILE A 75 -5.55 -16.71 6.88
N GLU A 76 -5.01 -16.80 5.67
CA GLU A 76 -4.51 -18.06 5.12
C GLU A 76 -3.28 -18.58 5.88
N SER A 77 -2.36 -17.67 6.26
CA SER A 77 -1.21 -18.02 7.09
C SER A 77 -1.63 -18.65 8.42
N ALA A 78 -2.63 -18.08 9.09
CA ALA A 78 -3.15 -18.64 10.33
C ALA A 78 -3.78 -20.02 10.11
N ALA A 79 -4.60 -20.17 9.05
CA ALA A 79 -5.23 -21.45 8.71
C ALA A 79 -4.21 -22.57 8.43
N ARG A 80 -3.04 -22.22 7.89
CA ARG A 80 -1.96 -23.17 7.53
C ARG A 80 -0.91 -23.35 8.63
N GLY A 81 -1.12 -22.78 9.82
CA GLY A 81 -0.17 -22.91 10.93
C GLY A 81 1.15 -22.16 10.73
N VAL A 82 1.19 -21.15 9.85
CA VAL A 82 2.35 -20.31 9.67
C VAL A 82 2.63 -19.56 10.97
N HIS A 83 3.88 -19.61 11.43
CA HIS A 83 4.32 -18.88 12.62
C HIS A 83 5.27 -17.72 12.28
N THR A 84 5.94 -17.76 11.13
CA THR A 84 6.88 -16.73 10.68
C THR A 84 6.50 -16.19 9.31
N ILE A 85 6.53 -14.87 9.14
CA ILE A 85 6.34 -14.24 7.83
C ILE A 85 7.56 -13.39 7.51
N LYS A 86 8.23 -13.71 6.42
CA LYS A 86 9.41 -13.03 5.90
C LYS A 86 9.06 -12.24 4.65
N SER A 87 9.56 -11.02 4.51
CA SER A 87 9.37 -10.23 3.30
C SER A 87 10.50 -9.25 3.06
N PHE A 88 10.48 -8.59 1.90
CA PHE A 88 11.56 -7.74 1.39
C PHE A 88 11.16 -6.28 1.37
N GLY A 89 12.13 -5.39 1.61
CA GLY A 89 11.90 -3.95 1.49
C GLY A 89 13.15 -3.11 1.72
N GLY A 90 13.08 -1.85 1.33
CA GLY A 90 14.06 -0.84 1.70
C GLY A 90 13.82 -0.30 3.11
N ALA A 91 14.74 0.53 3.59
CA ALA A 91 14.70 1.10 4.95
C ALA A 91 13.44 1.95 5.27
N TYR A 92 12.73 2.44 4.25
CA TYR A 92 11.48 3.20 4.40
C TYR A 92 10.28 2.43 3.84
N SER A 93 10.28 1.11 3.95
CA SER A 93 9.22 0.26 3.40
C SER A 93 7.95 0.31 4.25
N ASN A 94 6.88 0.91 3.71
CA ASN A 94 5.54 0.86 4.29
C ASN A 94 5.00 -0.58 4.41
N HIS A 95 5.49 -1.47 3.53
CA HIS A 95 5.08 -2.88 3.60
C HIS A 95 5.69 -3.60 4.80
N LEU A 96 7.00 -3.45 5.03
CA LEU A 96 7.66 -4.04 6.19
C LEU A 96 7.09 -3.49 7.50
N LEU A 97 6.83 -2.18 7.56
CA LEU A 97 6.21 -1.58 8.73
C LEU A 97 4.83 -2.16 9.02
N ALA A 98 3.96 -2.26 8.01
CA ALA A 98 2.64 -2.85 8.17
C ALA A 98 2.70 -4.35 8.53
N LEU A 99 3.67 -5.09 7.98
CA LEU A 99 3.90 -6.49 8.34
C LEU A 99 4.36 -6.64 9.80
N ALA A 100 5.24 -5.76 10.27
CA ALA A 100 5.64 -5.72 11.68
C ALA A 100 4.44 -5.46 12.60
N GLY A 101 3.60 -4.48 12.25
CA GLY A 101 2.35 -4.20 12.97
C GLY A 101 1.42 -5.41 13.00
N ALA A 102 1.26 -6.11 11.88
CA ALA A 102 0.48 -7.33 11.81
C ALA A 102 1.07 -8.45 12.69
N GLY A 103 2.40 -8.61 12.68
CA GLY A 103 3.09 -9.56 13.55
C GLY A 103 2.85 -9.28 15.02
N TYR A 104 2.94 -8.01 15.43
CA TYR A 104 2.67 -7.58 16.80
C TYR A 104 1.22 -7.87 17.23
N LEU A 105 0.24 -7.51 16.37
CA LEU A 105 -1.19 -7.66 16.68
C LEU A 105 -1.64 -9.12 16.72
N PHE A 106 -1.10 -9.96 15.85
CA PHE A 106 -1.62 -11.32 15.64
C PHE A 106 -0.65 -12.43 16.01
N GLY A 107 0.49 -12.11 16.61
CA GLY A 107 1.45 -13.10 17.10
C GLY A 107 2.18 -13.86 16.00
N PHE A 108 2.47 -13.24 14.85
CA PHE A 108 3.42 -13.79 13.89
C PHE A 108 4.83 -13.25 14.19
N ARG A 109 5.83 -14.09 14.11
CA ARG A 109 7.21 -13.65 13.99
C ARG A 109 7.38 -13.00 12.61
N THR A 110 8.00 -11.84 12.54
CA THR A 110 8.19 -11.13 11.27
C THR A 110 9.65 -10.87 11.00
N ILE A 111 10.10 -11.10 9.76
CA ILE A 111 11.47 -10.92 9.32
C ILE A 111 11.48 -10.00 8.10
N GLY A 112 12.18 -8.89 8.19
CA GLY A 112 12.37 -7.93 7.09
C GLY A 112 13.75 -8.08 6.46
N VAL A 113 13.81 -8.57 5.22
CA VAL A 113 15.04 -8.58 4.42
C VAL A 113 15.28 -7.18 3.89
N LEU A 114 16.33 -6.51 4.40
CA LEU A 114 16.63 -5.12 4.07
C LEU A 114 17.61 -5.01 2.90
N ARG A 115 17.29 -4.11 1.97
CA ARG A 115 18.15 -3.78 0.85
C ARG A 115 19.30 -2.86 1.28
N GLY A 116 20.52 -3.38 1.31
CA GLY A 116 21.73 -2.65 1.64
C GLY A 116 22.42 -3.20 2.89
N GLN A 117 23.49 -2.54 3.29
CA GLN A 117 24.19 -2.89 4.52
C GLN A 117 23.35 -2.57 5.75
N GLU A 118 23.68 -3.21 6.86
CA GLU A 118 23.07 -2.90 8.15
C GLU A 118 23.19 -1.40 8.46
N PRO A 119 22.07 -0.69 8.72
CA PRO A 119 22.12 0.72 9.01
C PRO A 119 22.82 0.95 10.35
N ARG A 120 23.80 1.87 10.40
CA ARG A 120 24.49 2.26 11.65
C ARG A 120 23.52 2.76 12.72
N ALA A 121 22.39 3.33 12.31
CA ALA A 121 21.27 3.70 13.17
C ALA A 121 19.96 3.45 12.45
N LEU A 122 18.99 2.87 13.16
CA LEU A 122 17.65 2.67 12.62
C LEU A 122 16.96 4.02 12.39
N ASN A 123 16.40 4.22 11.20
CA ASN A 123 15.51 5.35 10.93
C ASN A 123 14.17 5.18 11.70
N PRO A 124 13.28 6.18 11.75
CA PRO A 124 12.01 6.08 12.49
C PRO A 124 11.15 4.86 12.11
N VAL A 125 11.12 4.50 10.82
CA VAL A 125 10.35 3.37 10.31
C VAL A 125 10.88 2.04 10.82
N LEU A 126 12.20 1.83 10.71
CA LEU A 126 12.84 0.61 11.19
C LEU A 126 12.81 0.53 12.73
N ARG A 127 12.98 1.66 13.44
CA ARG A 127 12.81 1.70 14.90
C ARG A 127 11.41 1.23 15.30
N GLN A 128 10.38 1.73 14.63
CA GLN A 128 9.01 1.34 14.94
C GLN A 128 8.76 -0.13 14.60
N ALA A 129 9.22 -0.61 13.45
CA ALA A 129 9.09 -2.02 13.08
C ALA A 129 9.83 -2.94 14.06
N SER A 130 11.03 -2.56 14.53
CA SER A 130 11.78 -3.25 15.58
C SER A 130 11.04 -3.24 16.92
N ALA A 131 10.45 -2.10 17.31
CA ALA A 131 9.65 -2.00 18.53
C ALA A 131 8.42 -2.92 18.49
N TRP A 132 7.88 -3.22 17.31
CA TRP A 132 6.83 -4.21 17.10
C TRP A 132 7.35 -5.64 16.93
N GLY A 133 8.64 -5.87 17.17
CA GLY A 133 9.27 -7.19 17.20
C GLY A 133 9.70 -7.73 15.85
N MET A 134 9.81 -6.90 14.80
CA MET A 134 10.38 -7.34 13.52
C MET A 134 11.89 -7.51 13.64
N GLU A 135 12.37 -8.65 13.18
CA GLU A 135 13.79 -8.93 13.00
C GLU A 135 14.25 -8.46 11.61
N PHE A 136 15.49 -8.03 11.48
CA PHE A 136 16.04 -7.58 10.20
C PHE A 136 17.16 -8.47 9.71
N GLU A 137 17.12 -8.81 8.42
CA GLU A 137 18.19 -9.47 7.67
C GLU A 137 18.74 -8.51 6.61
N PRO A 138 19.77 -7.72 6.89
CA PRO A 138 20.37 -6.87 5.88
C PRO A 138 21.17 -7.70 4.87
N VAL A 139 20.94 -7.43 3.59
CA VAL A 139 21.64 -8.09 2.49
C VAL A 139 22.22 -7.06 1.52
N SER A 140 23.32 -7.40 0.85
CA SER A 140 23.91 -6.52 -0.16
C SER A 140 22.88 -6.17 -1.25
N ARG A 141 23.06 -5.03 -1.93
CA ARG A 141 22.17 -4.63 -3.05
C ARG A 141 22.18 -5.64 -4.18
N ILE A 142 23.30 -6.32 -4.41
CA ILE A 142 23.44 -7.38 -5.42
C ILE A 142 22.57 -8.57 -4.97
N ARG A 143 22.78 -9.07 -3.76
CA ARG A 143 22.02 -10.18 -3.22
C ARG A 143 20.51 -9.90 -3.14
N TYR A 144 20.14 -8.68 -2.76
CA TYR A 144 18.73 -8.27 -2.75
C TYR A 144 18.10 -8.35 -4.15
N ARG A 145 18.83 -7.91 -5.18
CA ARG A 145 18.37 -7.98 -6.57
C ARG A 145 18.23 -9.44 -7.04
N GLU A 146 19.15 -10.30 -6.70
CA GLU A 146 19.05 -11.73 -6.98
C GLU A 146 17.78 -12.34 -6.38
N LEU A 147 17.51 -12.03 -5.11
CA LEU A 147 16.35 -12.56 -4.37
C LEU A 147 15.01 -11.99 -4.84
N THR A 148 14.97 -10.81 -5.44
CA THR A 148 13.72 -10.13 -5.80
C THR A 148 13.49 -9.98 -7.31
N GLN A 149 14.54 -10.12 -8.15
CA GLN A 149 14.48 -9.87 -9.59
C GLN A 149 15.26 -10.88 -10.43
N GLY A 150 16.10 -11.74 -9.82
CA GLY A 150 16.89 -12.75 -10.48
C GLY A 150 16.06 -13.92 -11.01
N GLU A 151 16.74 -14.89 -11.62
CA GLU A 151 16.14 -16.13 -12.14
C GLU A 151 15.44 -16.93 -11.03
N HIS A 152 16.06 -17.01 -9.85
CA HIS A 152 15.52 -17.67 -8.66
C HIS A 152 14.84 -16.68 -7.68
N ALA A 153 14.37 -15.54 -8.20
CA ALA A 153 13.69 -14.56 -7.36
C ALA A 153 12.38 -15.09 -6.81
N ILE A 154 12.08 -14.70 -5.57
CA ILE A 154 10.78 -14.96 -4.96
C ILE A 154 9.75 -14.00 -5.56
N LYS A 155 9.10 -14.44 -6.63
CA LYS A 155 8.08 -13.68 -7.38
C LYS A 155 6.69 -13.90 -6.82
N GLU A 156 6.47 -15.05 -6.19
CA GLU A 156 5.23 -15.45 -5.54
C GLU A 156 5.46 -15.88 -4.08
N PRO A 157 4.41 -15.89 -3.24
CA PRO A 157 4.53 -16.39 -1.88
C PRO A 157 5.01 -17.84 -1.85
N ALA A 158 6.06 -18.10 -1.07
CA ALA A 158 6.66 -19.44 -0.92
C ALA A 158 6.63 -19.87 0.55
N MET A 159 6.48 -21.16 0.79
CA MET A 159 6.50 -21.76 2.14
C MET A 159 7.80 -22.54 2.35
N ASP A 160 8.41 -22.33 3.52
CA ASP A 160 9.60 -23.04 3.95
C ASP A 160 9.52 -23.25 5.48
N ASP A 161 9.35 -24.50 5.92
CA ASP A 161 9.29 -24.93 7.33
C ASP A 161 8.47 -24.00 8.26
N GLY A 162 7.19 -23.80 7.92
CA GLY A 162 6.28 -22.91 8.68
C GLY A 162 6.59 -21.41 8.56
N CYS A 163 7.53 -21.04 7.67
CA CYS A 163 7.82 -19.69 7.30
C CYS A 163 7.20 -19.36 5.94
N LEU A 164 6.32 -18.36 5.88
CA LEU A 164 5.83 -17.81 4.64
C LEU A 164 6.78 -16.71 4.16
N ILE A 165 7.31 -16.85 2.96
CA ILE A 165 8.15 -15.83 2.33
C ILE A 165 7.31 -15.07 1.30
N LEU A 166 7.09 -13.78 1.54
CA LEU A 166 6.33 -12.89 0.65
C LEU A 166 7.28 -12.11 -0.27
N PRO A 167 6.93 -11.95 -1.54
CA PRO A 167 7.67 -11.07 -2.45
C PRO A 167 7.71 -9.62 -1.96
N GLU A 168 8.61 -8.82 -2.55
CA GLU A 168 8.72 -7.38 -2.26
C GLU A 168 7.36 -6.67 -2.38
N GLY A 169 7.01 -5.89 -1.35
CA GLY A 169 5.74 -5.19 -1.28
C GLY A 169 4.52 -6.07 -1.04
N GLY A 170 4.70 -7.35 -0.65
CA GLY A 170 3.63 -8.30 -0.37
C GLY A 170 2.81 -8.65 -1.62
N ALA A 171 3.48 -8.90 -2.75
CA ALA A 171 2.81 -9.31 -3.97
C ALA A 171 2.30 -10.75 -3.88
N GLY A 172 1.32 -11.11 -4.72
CA GLY A 172 0.79 -12.47 -4.84
C GLY A 172 -0.73 -12.50 -5.01
N PRO A 173 -1.29 -13.68 -5.34
CA PRO A 173 -2.74 -13.82 -5.63
C PRO A 173 -3.65 -13.39 -4.48
N LEU A 174 -3.27 -13.68 -3.23
CA LEU A 174 -4.04 -13.26 -2.05
C LEU A 174 -4.04 -11.75 -1.85
N ALA A 175 -2.94 -11.07 -2.18
CA ALA A 175 -2.89 -9.61 -2.18
C ALA A 175 -3.77 -9.00 -3.26
N LEU A 176 -3.78 -9.57 -4.48
CA LEU A 176 -4.68 -9.14 -5.55
C LEU A 176 -6.14 -9.34 -5.15
N LYS A 177 -6.49 -10.47 -4.53
CA LYS A 177 -7.84 -10.72 -3.99
C LYS A 177 -8.26 -9.63 -3.00
N GLY A 178 -7.40 -9.25 -2.06
CA GLY A 178 -7.68 -8.19 -1.10
C GLY A 178 -7.87 -6.82 -1.78
N ILE A 179 -7.05 -6.48 -2.75
CA ILE A 179 -7.21 -5.21 -3.50
C ILE A 179 -8.49 -5.21 -4.37
N LYS A 180 -8.88 -6.32 -4.97
CA LYS A 180 -10.19 -6.42 -5.64
C LYS A 180 -11.34 -6.15 -4.67
N GLU A 181 -11.28 -6.74 -3.49
CA GLU A 181 -12.27 -6.50 -2.42
C GLU A 181 -12.29 -5.01 -2.00
N MET A 182 -11.12 -4.37 -1.89
CA MET A 182 -10.98 -2.94 -1.62
C MET A 182 -11.79 -2.10 -2.63
N VAL A 183 -11.63 -2.36 -3.92
CA VAL A 183 -12.34 -1.64 -4.98
C VAL A 183 -13.84 -1.91 -4.93
N GLY A 184 -14.24 -3.15 -4.72
CA GLY A 184 -15.65 -3.55 -4.62
C GLY A 184 -16.43 -2.90 -3.46
N ARG A 185 -15.75 -2.21 -2.55
CA ARG A 185 -16.37 -1.46 -1.44
C ARG A 185 -16.69 0.00 -1.78
N ILE A 186 -16.33 0.48 -2.95
CA ILE A 186 -16.74 1.80 -3.43
C ILE A 186 -18.25 1.77 -3.71
N GLN A 187 -19.02 2.55 -2.97
CA GLN A 187 -20.48 2.64 -3.13
C GLN A 187 -20.91 3.81 -4.04
N ALA A 188 -19.99 4.75 -4.30
CA ALA A 188 -20.25 5.87 -5.21
C ALA A 188 -19.93 5.50 -6.66
N PRO A 189 -20.66 6.04 -7.65
CA PRO A 189 -20.28 5.90 -9.03
C PRO A 189 -18.93 6.61 -9.31
N TYR A 190 -18.09 6.01 -10.12
CA TYR A 190 -16.80 6.58 -10.54
C TYR A 190 -16.50 6.16 -11.98
N GLN A 191 -15.70 6.96 -12.67
CA GLN A 191 -15.24 6.68 -14.03
C GLN A 191 -13.71 6.50 -14.09
N LEU A 192 -12.98 7.04 -13.07
CA LEU A 192 -11.53 6.92 -13.01
C LEU A 192 -11.08 6.59 -11.58
N LEU A 193 -10.30 5.52 -11.44
CA LEU A 193 -9.57 5.21 -10.22
C LEU A 193 -8.11 5.60 -10.37
N CYS A 194 -7.55 6.29 -9.37
CA CYS A 194 -6.15 6.69 -9.34
C CYS A 194 -5.42 6.06 -8.15
N THR A 195 -4.21 5.53 -8.39
CA THR A 195 -3.35 4.98 -7.33
C THR A 195 -1.88 5.31 -7.57
N PRO A 196 -1.10 5.59 -6.52
CA PRO A 196 0.35 5.67 -6.67
C PRO A 196 0.93 4.27 -6.84
N VAL A 197 1.99 4.14 -7.64
CA VAL A 197 2.57 2.87 -8.04
C VAL A 197 4.03 2.75 -7.58
N GLY A 198 4.30 1.70 -6.79
CA GLY A 198 5.65 1.23 -6.46
C GLY A 198 5.96 -0.11 -7.11
N THR A 199 5.37 -1.21 -6.63
CA THR A 199 5.60 -2.58 -7.13
C THR A 199 4.59 -3.08 -8.16
N GLY A 200 3.54 -2.30 -8.46
CA GLY A 200 2.49 -2.64 -9.42
C GLY A 200 1.30 -3.44 -8.85
N THR A 201 1.47 -4.20 -7.78
CA THR A 201 0.43 -5.09 -7.23
C THR A 201 -0.90 -4.38 -6.92
N THR A 202 -0.86 -3.18 -6.32
CA THR A 202 -2.09 -2.43 -6.03
C THR A 202 -2.79 -2.01 -7.32
N LEU A 203 -2.02 -1.50 -8.28
CA LEU A 203 -2.55 -1.14 -9.61
C LEU A 203 -3.23 -2.34 -10.28
N THR A 204 -2.55 -3.50 -10.33
CA THR A 204 -3.11 -4.74 -10.91
C THR A 204 -4.42 -5.13 -10.24
N GLY A 205 -4.46 -5.18 -8.90
CA GLY A 205 -5.67 -5.53 -8.16
C GLY A 205 -6.81 -4.55 -8.39
N MET A 206 -6.52 -3.24 -8.51
CA MET A 206 -7.51 -2.23 -8.85
C MET A 206 -8.06 -2.39 -10.27
N ILE A 207 -7.20 -2.68 -11.24
CA ILE A 207 -7.62 -2.96 -12.63
C ILE A 207 -8.56 -4.16 -12.69
N LEU A 208 -8.24 -5.22 -11.95
CA LEU A 208 -9.07 -6.44 -11.90
C LEU A 208 -10.38 -6.25 -11.11
N GLY A 209 -10.45 -5.27 -10.23
CA GLY A 209 -11.62 -5.00 -9.38
C GLY A 209 -12.51 -3.85 -9.87
N ALA A 210 -12.01 -3.01 -10.77
CA ALA A 210 -12.73 -1.85 -11.26
C ALA A 210 -13.89 -2.23 -12.19
N ALA A 211 -14.92 -1.37 -12.23
CA ALA A 211 -16.04 -1.53 -13.13
C ALA A 211 -15.57 -1.51 -14.60
N SER A 212 -16.19 -2.31 -15.46
CA SER A 212 -15.76 -2.50 -16.87
C SER A 212 -15.85 -1.23 -17.73
N ASP A 213 -16.72 -0.30 -17.37
CA ASP A 213 -16.93 0.99 -18.02
C ASP A 213 -16.03 2.11 -17.45
N SER A 214 -15.28 1.82 -16.38
CA SER A 214 -14.31 2.72 -15.77
C SER A 214 -12.90 2.53 -16.32
N SER A 215 -11.98 3.35 -15.86
CA SER A 215 -10.55 3.22 -16.15
C SER A 215 -9.71 3.38 -14.88
N VAL A 216 -8.47 2.87 -14.92
CA VAL A 216 -7.54 2.94 -13.78
C VAL A 216 -6.26 3.64 -14.24
N MET A 217 -5.80 4.62 -13.47
CA MET A 217 -4.55 5.32 -13.71
C MET A 217 -3.57 5.11 -12.56
N GLY A 218 -2.40 4.57 -12.90
CA GLY A 218 -1.28 4.45 -11.98
C GLY A 218 -0.31 5.62 -12.09
N PHE A 219 0.13 6.18 -10.98
CA PHE A 219 1.15 7.24 -10.95
C PHE A 219 2.46 6.68 -10.42
N SER A 220 3.48 6.59 -11.27
CA SER A 220 4.75 6.01 -10.89
C SER A 220 5.50 6.89 -9.88
N ALA A 221 5.84 6.31 -8.72
CA ALA A 221 6.73 6.93 -7.75
C ALA A 221 8.22 6.78 -8.12
N LEU A 222 8.53 5.96 -9.14
CA LEU A 222 9.88 5.57 -9.53
C LEU A 222 10.26 6.20 -10.88
N LYS A 223 11.53 6.60 -11.04
CA LYS A 223 12.08 6.99 -12.33
C LYS A 223 12.41 5.74 -13.14
N GLY A 224 12.09 5.75 -14.44
CA GLY A 224 12.40 4.63 -15.35
C GLY A 224 11.60 3.35 -15.05
N ALA A 225 10.35 3.50 -14.62
CA ALA A 225 9.52 2.40 -14.12
C ALA A 225 8.65 1.71 -15.22
N GLN A 226 9.04 1.80 -16.48
CA GLN A 226 8.32 1.14 -17.59
C GLN A 226 8.25 -0.38 -17.42
N PHE A 227 9.24 -0.98 -16.73
CA PHE A 227 9.19 -2.41 -16.39
C PHE A 227 7.99 -2.80 -15.52
N ILE A 228 7.38 -1.83 -14.80
CA ILE A 228 6.18 -2.08 -14.00
C ILE A 228 4.96 -2.31 -14.90
N GLU A 229 4.87 -1.60 -16.03
CA GLU A 229 3.78 -1.82 -16.99
C GLU A 229 3.83 -3.25 -17.54
N LYS A 230 5.02 -3.72 -17.91
CA LYS A 230 5.20 -5.12 -18.33
C LYS A 230 4.74 -6.08 -17.22
N LYS A 231 5.19 -5.86 -15.99
CA LYS A 231 4.80 -6.70 -14.83
C LYS A 231 3.28 -6.69 -14.61
N VAL A 232 2.64 -5.54 -14.70
CA VAL A 232 1.17 -5.42 -14.57
C VAL A 232 0.49 -6.18 -15.71
N GLY A 233 0.96 -6.02 -16.96
CA GLY A 233 0.44 -6.75 -18.11
C GLY A 233 0.57 -8.27 -17.96
N ASP A 234 1.72 -8.76 -17.49
CA ASP A 234 1.95 -10.18 -17.23
C ASP A 234 0.94 -10.71 -16.18
N LEU A 235 0.77 -10.02 -15.05
CA LEU A 235 -0.19 -10.39 -14.00
C LEU A 235 -1.66 -10.35 -14.46
N LEU A 236 -2.02 -9.41 -15.33
CA LEU A 236 -3.36 -9.35 -15.91
C LEU A 236 -3.60 -10.51 -16.89
N ALA A 237 -2.61 -10.87 -17.69
CA ALA A 237 -2.67 -12.03 -18.59
C ALA A 237 -2.82 -13.35 -17.80
N GLU A 238 -2.06 -13.51 -16.70
CA GLU A 238 -2.17 -14.69 -15.81
C GLU A 238 -3.55 -14.78 -15.14
N ALA A 239 -4.16 -13.65 -14.80
CA ALA A 239 -5.48 -13.62 -14.18
C ALA A 239 -6.60 -14.11 -15.09
N GLN A 240 -6.43 -14.13 -16.42
CA GLN A 240 -7.39 -14.57 -17.44
C GLN A 240 -8.82 -14.03 -17.21
N SER A 241 -8.93 -12.81 -16.68
CA SER A 241 -10.19 -12.20 -16.27
C SER A 241 -10.41 -10.90 -17.03
N PRO A 242 -11.66 -10.58 -17.41
CA PRO A 242 -11.98 -9.25 -17.91
C PRO A 242 -11.51 -8.18 -16.95
N HIS A 243 -11.00 -7.07 -17.47
CA HIS A 243 -10.49 -5.99 -16.64
C HIS A 243 -10.76 -4.61 -17.26
N ALA A 244 -10.73 -3.58 -16.41
CA ALA A 244 -10.88 -2.20 -16.84
C ALA A 244 -9.69 -1.73 -17.70
N ARG A 245 -9.92 -0.70 -18.51
CA ARG A 245 -8.85 0.00 -19.21
C ARG A 245 -7.91 0.65 -18.20
N TRP A 246 -6.63 0.69 -18.50
CA TRP A 246 -5.65 1.27 -17.59
C TRP A 246 -4.49 1.95 -18.32
N GLN A 247 -3.81 2.83 -17.62
CA GLN A 247 -2.60 3.51 -18.06
C GLN A 247 -1.70 3.91 -16.89
N MET A 248 -0.44 4.19 -17.15
CA MET A 248 0.51 4.71 -16.17
C MET A 248 1.02 6.10 -16.56
N ALA A 249 1.00 7.01 -15.57
CA ALA A 249 1.64 8.32 -15.65
C ALA A 249 3.05 8.23 -15.06
N HIS A 250 4.08 8.39 -15.90
CA HIS A 250 5.49 8.27 -15.51
C HIS A 250 6.15 9.60 -15.18
N ALA A 251 5.55 10.74 -15.50
CA ALA A 251 6.19 12.05 -15.40
C ALA A 251 6.35 12.58 -13.96
N TYR A 252 5.53 12.12 -13.02
CA TYR A 252 5.35 12.75 -11.70
C TYR A 252 6.21 12.12 -10.59
N HIS A 253 7.33 11.50 -10.93
CA HIS A 253 8.20 10.81 -9.95
C HIS A 253 9.16 11.75 -9.19
N PHE A 254 9.30 13.04 -9.60
CA PHE A 254 10.19 14.03 -8.97
C PHE A 254 11.64 13.57 -8.78
N GLY A 255 12.20 12.90 -9.78
CA GLY A 255 13.57 12.35 -9.74
C GLY A 255 13.67 10.91 -9.24
N GLY A 256 12.58 10.28 -8.77
CA GLY A 256 12.51 8.87 -8.38
C GLY A 256 12.02 8.62 -6.95
N TYR A 257 12.24 7.40 -6.47
CA TYR A 257 11.82 6.98 -5.13
C TYR A 257 12.38 7.89 -4.03
N ALA A 258 11.51 8.32 -3.11
CA ALA A 258 11.86 9.20 -2.00
C ALA A 258 12.62 10.48 -2.41
N ARG A 259 12.43 10.95 -3.67
CA ARG A 259 12.86 12.26 -4.14
C ARG A 259 11.68 13.22 -4.12
N ARG A 260 11.96 14.48 -3.80
CA ARG A 260 10.95 15.55 -3.71
C ARG A 260 11.52 16.89 -4.19
N SER A 261 10.65 17.85 -4.44
CA SER A 261 10.99 19.24 -4.74
C SER A 261 10.28 20.15 -3.76
N GLN A 262 10.68 21.43 -3.68
CA GLN A 262 9.97 22.43 -2.90
C GLN A 262 8.53 22.59 -3.36
N GLU A 263 8.26 22.46 -4.65
CA GLU A 263 6.93 22.53 -5.23
C GLU A 263 6.03 21.38 -4.73
N LEU A 264 6.52 20.14 -4.73
CA LEU A 264 5.80 19.00 -4.17
C LEU A 264 5.55 19.17 -2.66
N ASP A 265 6.54 19.69 -1.92
CA ASP A 265 6.41 19.92 -0.47
C ASP A 265 5.32 20.97 -0.19
N ALA A 266 5.30 22.08 -0.93
CA ALA A 266 4.28 23.13 -0.80
C ALA A 266 2.88 22.58 -1.14
N PHE A 267 2.77 21.81 -2.22
CA PHE A 267 1.52 21.16 -2.62
C PHE A 267 1.00 20.19 -1.56
N CYS A 268 1.85 19.30 -1.05
CA CYS A 268 1.47 18.35 0.01
C CYS A 268 1.09 19.07 1.30
N SER A 269 1.79 20.15 1.65
CA SER A 269 1.48 20.96 2.83
C SER A 269 0.10 21.63 2.72
N HIS A 270 -0.21 22.21 1.56
CA HIS A 270 -1.52 22.78 1.28
C HIS A 270 -2.66 21.75 1.47
N LEU A 271 -2.55 20.59 0.83
CA LEU A 271 -3.56 19.56 0.94
C LEU A 271 -3.61 18.93 2.35
N SER A 272 -2.48 18.85 3.05
CA SER A 272 -2.44 18.37 4.44
C SER A 272 -3.25 19.26 5.37
N CYS A 273 -3.17 20.60 5.19
CA CYS A 273 -4.00 21.55 5.93
C CYS A 273 -5.50 21.33 5.63
N GLN A 274 -5.87 21.14 4.36
CA GLN A 274 -7.27 20.90 3.96
C GLN A 274 -7.82 19.58 4.56
N LEU A 275 -7.01 18.54 4.61
CA LEU A 275 -7.44 17.20 5.07
C LEU A 275 -7.33 17.02 6.58
N GLY A 276 -6.67 17.91 7.29
CA GLY A 276 -6.37 17.78 8.72
C GLY A 276 -5.44 16.60 9.03
N ASN A 277 -4.68 16.13 8.03
CA ASN A 277 -3.77 14.99 8.15
C ASN A 277 -2.64 15.12 7.14
N SER A 278 -1.42 14.69 7.51
CA SER A 278 -0.28 14.80 6.61
C SER A 278 -0.40 13.85 5.42
N ILE A 279 0.02 14.32 4.25
CA ILE A 279 0.06 13.52 3.02
C ILE A 279 1.46 12.97 2.83
N ASP A 280 1.54 11.66 2.60
CA ASP A 280 2.76 10.99 2.17
C ASP A 280 3.23 11.54 0.82
N TRP A 281 4.37 12.22 0.80
CA TRP A 281 4.95 12.82 -0.40
C TRP A 281 5.68 11.79 -1.30
N VAL A 282 5.95 10.57 -0.80
CA VAL A 282 6.64 9.52 -1.58
C VAL A 282 5.70 8.93 -2.63
N TYR A 283 4.44 8.72 -2.25
CA TYR A 283 3.43 8.03 -3.05
C TYR A 283 2.19 8.90 -3.31
N THR A 284 1.36 9.11 -2.30
CA THR A 284 0.06 9.79 -2.43
C THR A 284 0.22 11.23 -2.92
N GLY A 285 1.19 11.97 -2.40
CA GLY A 285 1.45 13.36 -2.80
C GLY A 285 1.82 13.48 -4.28
N LYS A 286 2.66 12.58 -4.79
CA LYS A 286 3.03 12.55 -6.21
C LYS A 286 1.85 12.25 -7.11
N MET A 287 1.00 11.30 -6.71
CA MET A 287 -0.24 10.99 -7.44
C MET A 287 -1.18 12.20 -7.48
N LEU A 288 -1.45 12.81 -6.34
CA LEU A 288 -2.34 13.97 -6.27
C LEU A 288 -1.80 15.18 -7.04
N TYR A 289 -0.48 15.41 -6.98
CA TYR A 289 0.18 16.42 -7.81
C TYR A 289 0.01 16.13 -9.31
N GLY A 290 0.26 14.89 -9.71
CA GLY A 290 0.07 14.48 -11.10
C GLY A 290 -1.38 14.60 -11.57
N LEU A 291 -2.33 14.24 -10.72
CA LEU A 291 -3.75 14.41 -10.99
C LEU A 291 -4.11 15.89 -11.17
N ASN A 292 -3.62 16.75 -10.28
CA ASN A 292 -3.79 18.19 -10.38
C ASN A 292 -3.22 18.77 -11.70
N ASP A 293 -2.03 18.37 -12.09
CA ASP A 293 -1.39 18.83 -13.34
C ASP A 293 -2.14 18.34 -14.59
N LEU A 294 -2.63 17.09 -14.58
CA LEU A 294 -3.46 16.55 -15.68
C LEU A 294 -4.80 17.28 -15.79
N MET A 295 -5.39 17.73 -14.68
CA MET A 295 -6.59 18.57 -14.69
C MET A 295 -6.29 19.96 -15.29
N LEU A 296 -5.20 20.59 -14.88
CA LEU A 296 -4.76 21.88 -15.46
C LEU A 296 -4.54 21.80 -16.98
N LYS A 297 -4.02 20.67 -17.45
CA LYS A 297 -3.77 20.42 -18.88
C LYS A 297 -5.01 19.95 -19.65
N GLN A 298 -6.16 19.85 -18.98
CA GLN A 298 -7.39 19.27 -19.55
C GLN A 298 -7.15 17.88 -20.19
N ALA A 299 -6.22 17.12 -19.63
CA ALA A 299 -5.84 15.79 -20.10
C ALA A 299 -6.69 14.68 -19.51
N LEU A 300 -7.62 15.02 -18.60
CA LEU A 300 -8.62 14.10 -18.07
C LEU A 300 -9.97 14.39 -18.72
N PRO A 301 -10.77 13.35 -18.99
CA PRO A 301 -12.12 13.55 -19.53
C PRO A 301 -12.98 14.40 -18.57
N GLU A 302 -13.64 15.42 -19.08
CA GLU A 302 -14.52 16.31 -18.30
C GLU A 302 -15.73 15.57 -17.70
N GLY A 303 -16.27 16.11 -16.60
CA GLY A 303 -17.50 15.64 -15.96
C GLY A 303 -17.41 14.26 -15.32
N ARG A 304 -16.20 13.74 -15.07
CA ARG A 304 -15.98 12.43 -14.48
C ARG A 304 -15.65 12.49 -13.00
N THR A 305 -16.29 11.64 -12.21
CA THR A 305 -15.89 11.41 -10.82
C THR A 305 -14.59 10.61 -10.77
N VAL A 306 -13.57 11.15 -10.14
CA VAL A 306 -12.27 10.53 -9.92
C VAL A 306 -12.17 10.05 -8.48
N VAL A 307 -11.85 8.79 -8.26
CA VAL A 307 -11.49 8.28 -6.92
C VAL A 307 -9.99 8.11 -6.85
N ALA A 308 -9.33 8.94 -6.04
CA ALA A 308 -7.91 8.87 -5.77
C ALA A 308 -7.66 8.08 -4.47
N TRP A 309 -6.82 7.03 -4.54
CA TRP A 309 -6.61 6.15 -3.40
C TRP A 309 -5.46 6.60 -2.51
N MET A 310 -5.76 6.87 -1.24
CA MET A 310 -4.75 7.16 -0.22
C MET A 310 -4.15 5.87 0.33
N THR A 311 -2.94 5.54 -0.11
CA THR A 311 -2.31 4.24 0.17
C THR A 311 -1.63 4.14 1.54
N GLY A 312 -1.80 5.12 2.40
CA GLY A 312 -1.31 5.17 3.78
C GLY A 312 -0.31 6.29 4.04
N ASN A 313 -0.10 6.62 5.32
CA ASN A 313 0.78 7.71 5.78
C ASN A 313 1.96 7.21 6.61
N ALA A 314 2.20 5.92 6.69
CA ALA A 314 3.05 5.31 7.71
C ALA A 314 4.53 5.72 7.67
N CYS A 315 5.02 6.31 6.58
CA CYS A 315 6.43 6.63 6.43
C CYS A 315 6.64 8.04 5.88
N GLN A 316 6.73 9.00 6.78
CA GLN A 316 7.33 10.28 6.44
C GLN A 316 8.73 10.37 7.08
N PRO A 317 9.83 10.47 6.28
CA PRO A 317 11.12 10.85 6.81
C PRO A 317 10.99 12.22 7.50
N GLY A 318 11.17 12.26 8.83
CA GLY A 318 11.02 13.48 9.64
C GLY A 318 9.62 13.75 10.22
N GLY A 319 8.61 12.97 9.87
CA GLY A 319 7.34 12.94 10.60
C GLY A 319 7.53 12.16 11.91
N SER A 320 7.14 12.70 13.05
CA SER A 320 6.89 11.88 14.21
C SER A 320 5.79 10.91 13.82
N LEU A 321 6.08 9.60 13.82
CA LEU A 321 5.03 8.65 14.10
C LEU A 321 4.50 9.14 15.43
N ALA A 322 3.31 9.74 15.45
CA ALA A 322 2.68 10.08 16.71
C ALA A 322 2.48 8.73 17.43
N VAL A 323 3.42 8.40 18.27
CA VAL A 323 3.24 7.44 19.35
C VAL A 323 2.36 8.19 20.34
N GLY A 324 1.12 8.41 19.93
CA GLY A 324 0.06 8.78 20.82
C GLY A 324 -0.31 7.51 21.55
N ASP A 325 -0.25 7.58 22.85
CA ASP A 325 -0.74 6.62 23.84
C ASP A 325 -1.70 5.57 23.24
N TYR A 326 -1.15 4.39 22.89
CA TYR A 326 -1.89 3.21 22.48
C TYR A 326 -1.77 2.12 23.54
#